data_562785ff47ce33bf3dda669ad3d1ea7e
#
_entry.id   562785ff47ce33bf3dda669ad3d1ea7e
#
_cell.length_a   1.000
_cell.length_b   1.000
_cell.length_c   1.000
_cell.angle_alpha   90.00
_cell.angle_beta   90.00
_cell.angle_gamma   90.00
#
_symmetry.space_group_name_H-M   'P 1'
#
loop_
_entity.id
_entity.type
_entity.pdbx_description
1 polymer ?
#
loop_
_entity_poly.entity_id
_entity_poly.type
_entity_poly.pdbx_seq_one_letter_code
_entity_poly.pdbx_strand_id
1 'polypeptide(L)'
;YPILGTSPGLIWQKIFPGAKEIRSITLGEIKKLDPKKCPVLVPCPSETFVSAYFDDLEDYVRKGGIVIFPRGIPLYSGMKRNPDGSSSKTWIDKKYLGRLHIAYDAWWLDKSKPMPKYFKPEVAPEFAGKIKAKKLYGSNSVLSDRMLKGKDKMITLVRPLNNSHRGSLLAVYKFDSDLKGAVIAGSTNWIGSAATTEDMQARLLPRTILISMNAGVKKIFWYEFQAPEQRDHDQEHHFGLCHSDLTPKPAWLAYTTLAKMRPIGSSVPDLKISSNGVYTAHWTKPDGKHGWAIWVPGTAVQLNLKFTGNIESVVDYLGNNLKVKPTANMLKIQVSGAVTYIDGPETMVLQ
;
A
#
# COMPACT_ATOMS: atom_id res chain seq x y z
N TYR A 1 7.04 0.77 -10.34
CA TYR A 1 5.73 0.13 -10.13
C TYR A 1 4.79 1.19 -9.61
N PRO A 2 3.65 1.47 -10.25
CA PRO A 2 2.63 2.31 -9.66
C PRO A 2 2.10 1.60 -8.42
N ILE A 3 2.01 2.32 -7.32
CA ILE A 3 1.40 1.81 -6.10
C ILE A 3 -0.08 1.63 -6.41
N LEU A 4 -0.50 0.37 -6.46
CA LEU A 4 -1.89 0.02 -6.67
C LEU A 4 -2.71 0.52 -5.48
N GLY A 5 -3.50 1.56 -5.72
CA GLY A 5 -4.75 1.66 -5.04
C GLY A 5 -5.01 2.64 -3.94
N THR A 6 -4.51 3.80 -3.90
CA THR A 6 -5.14 5.01 -3.36
C THR A 6 -4.38 6.17 -3.95
N SER A 7 -5.04 7.29 -4.27
CA SER A 7 -4.26 8.48 -4.59
C SER A 7 -3.37 8.75 -3.38
N PRO A 8 -2.05 8.58 -3.47
CA PRO A 8 -1.16 8.76 -2.32
C PRO A 8 -1.36 10.15 -1.72
N GLY A 9 -1.70 11.13 -2.54
CA GLY A 9 -1.90 12.50 -2.15
C GLY A 9 -2.93 12.71 -1.03
N LEU A 10 -4.09 12.07 -1.07
CA LEU A 10 -5.16 12.32 -0.09
C LEU A 10 -4.85 11.75 1.30
N ILE A 11 -4.24 10.57 1.37
CA ILE A 11 -3.82 9.98 2.65
C ILE A 11 -2.68 10.80 3.24
N TRP A 12 -1.69 11.13 2.43
CA TRP A 12 -0.52 11.90 2.87
C TRP A 12 -0.89 13.34 3.23
N GLN A 13 -1.88 13.96 2.55
CA GLN A 13 -2.40 15.27 2.92
C GLN A 13 -3.06 15.27 4.31
N LYS A 14 -3.73 14.17 4.69
CA LYS A 14 -4.25 14.01 6.06
C LYS A 14 -3.15 13.81 7.10
N ILE A 15 -2.06 13.14 6.73
CA ILE A 15 -0.90 12.89 7.59
C ILE A 15 -0.04 14.14 7.72
N PHE A 16 0.11 14.89 6.62
CA PHE A 16 0.89 16.13 6.55
C PHE A 16 0.02 17.31 6.10
N PRO A 17 -0.89 17.79 6.96
CA PRO A 17 -1.86 18.84 6.57
C PRO A 17 -1.18 20.19 6.21
N GLY A 18 0.07 20.40 6.65
CA GLY A 18 0.85 21.58 6.30
C GLY A 18 1.73 21.42 5.05
N ALA A 19 1.70 20.28 4.38
CA ALA A 19 2.47 20.10 3.16
C ALA A 19 1.89 20.96 2.02
N LYS A 20 2.74 21.78 1.40
CA LYS A 20 2.36 22.63 0.26
C LYS A 20 2.10 21.80 -0.99
N GLU A 21 2.86 20.72 -1.17
CA GLU A 21 2.77 19.82 -2.31
C GLU A 21 3.06 18.38 -1.87
N ILE A 22 2.32 17.43 -2.41
CA ILE A 22 2.57 16.00 -2.28
C ILE A 22 2.49 15.38 -3.67
N ARG A 23 3.60 14.79 -4.12
CA ARG A 23 3.68 14.17 -5.44
C ARG A 23 4.26 12.75 -5.37
N SER A 24 3.84 11.91 -6.30
CA SER A 24 4.48 10.63 -6.54
C SER A 24 5.68 10.80 -7.45
N ILE A 25 6.76 10.10 -7.15
CA ILE A 25 7.97 10.05 -7.98
C ILE A 25 8.36 8.60 -8.23
N THR A 26 9.14 8.37 -9.25
CA THR A 26 9.80 7.08 -9.48
C THR A 26 11.07 6.99 -8.64
N LEU A 27 11.58 5.77 -8.41
CA LEU A 27 12.84 5.57 -7.68
C LEU A 27 14.02 6.27 -8.38
N GLY A 28 14.05 6.29 -9.72
CA GLY A 28 15.10 6.96 -10.49
C GLY A 28 15.12 8.48 -10.38
N GLU A 29 14.04 9.08 -9.84
CA GLU A 29 13.98 10.52 -9.60
C GLU A 29 14.54 10.92 -8.22
N ILE A 30 14.81 9.97 -7.31
CA ILE A 30 15.37 10.26 -5.97
C ILE A 30 16.66 11.07 -6.10
N LYS A 31 17.54 10.73 -7.02
CA LYS A 31 18.80 11.46 -7.28
C LYS A 31 18.65 12.93 -7.64
N LYS A 32 17.45 13.34 -8.09
CA LYS A 32 17.15 14.73 -8.47
C LYS A 32 16.52 15.52 -7.32
N LEU A 33 16.24 14.89 -6.18
CA LEU A 33 15.63 15.56 -5.05
C LEU A 33 16.63 16.47 -4.34
N ASP A 34 16.19 17.70 -4.10
CA ASP A 34 16.85 18.64 -3.21
C ASP A 34 16.10 18.64 -1.86
N PRO A 35 16.71 18.19 -0.75
CA PRO A 35 16.05 18.17 0.56
C PRO A 35 15.57 19.53 1.05
N LYS A 36 16.16 20.63 0.58
CA LYS A 36 15.69 21.99 0.92
C LYS A 36 14.34 22.32 0.29
N LYS A 37 14.03 21.72 -0.88
CA LYS A 37 12.77 21.92 -1.62
C LYS A 37 11.77 20.81 -1.34
N CYS A 38 12.27 19.59 -1.19
CA CYS A 38 11.49 18.39 -0.93
C CYS A 38 12.07 17.68 0.32
N PRO A 39 11.73 18.14 1.53
CA PRO A 39 12.41 17.68 2.75
C PRO A 39 12.05 16.27 3.19
N VAL A 40 10.93 15.72 2.72
CA VAL A 40 10.41 14.42 3.16
C VAL A 40 10.21 13.48 1.99
N LEU A 41 10.78 12.28 2.09
CA LEU A 41 10.61 11.17 1.17
C LEU A 41 9.94 9.99 1.89
N VAL A 42 8.92 9.39 1.26
CA VAL A 42 8.23 8.24 1.81
C VAL A 42 8.32 7.08 0.81
N PRO A 43 9.25 6.12 1.02
CA PRO A 43 9.34 4.94 0.18
C PRO A 43 8.11 4.04 0.36
N CYS A 44 7.54 3.60 -0.75
CA CYS A 44 6.44 2.64 -0.76
C CYS A 44 6.68 1.60 -1.85
N PRO A 45 6.74 0.32 -1.54
CA PRO A 45 6.69 -0.28 -0.21
C PRO A 45 7.97 -0.03 0.59
N SER A 46 7.84 0.14 1.92
CA SER A 46 8.98 0.47 2.78
C SER A 46 9.81 -0.74 3.22
N GLU A 47 9.23 -1.94 3.21
CA GLU A 47 9.91 -3.18 3.59
C GLU A 47 10.81 -3.73 2.47
N THR A 48 10.49 -3.42 1.22
CA THR A 48 11.24 -3.90 0.06
C THR A 48 11.74 -2.72 -0.75
N PHE A 49 13.04 -2.64 -0.97
CA PHE A 49 13.67 -1.56 -1.71
C PHE A 49 14.50 -2.09 -2.87
N VAL A 50 14.45 -1.41 -4.01
CA VAL A 50 15.28 -1.78 -5.17
C VAL A 50 16.70 -1.32 -4.93
N SER A 51 17.63 -2.26 -4.75
CA SER A 51 19.01 -2.01 -4.31
C SER A 51 19.80 -1.06 -5.23
N ALA A 52 19.46 -1.02 -6.51
CA ALA A 52 20.10 -0.11 -7.48
C ALA A 52 19.90 1.39 -7.17
N TYR A 53 18.90 1.75 -6.36
CA TYR A 53 18.62 3.14 -5.99
C TYR A 53 18.99 3.46 -4.54
N PHE A 54 19.68 2.55 -3.86
CA PHE A 54 20.04 2.76 -2.47
C PHE A 54 21.03 3.91 -2.29
N ASP A 55 21.99 4.04 -3.18
CA ASP A 55 22.97 5.14 -3.14
C ASP A 55 22.31 6.50 -3.27
N ASP A 56 21.27 6.62 -4.11
CA ASP A 56 20.48 7.85 -4.25
C ASP A 56 19.69 8.16 -2.97
N LEU A 57 19.16 7.14 -2.29
CA LEU A 57 18.46 7.29 -1.02
C LEU A 57 19.40 7.74 0.10
N GLU A 58 20.57 7.12 0.20
CA GLU A 58 21.60 7.49 1.18
C GLU A 58 22.09 8.93 0.94
N ASP A 59 22.36 9.30 -0.30
CA ASP A 59 22.80 10.66 -0.66
C ASP A 59 21.74 11.70 -0.32
N TYR A 60 20.44 11.38 -0.52
CA TYR A 60 19.37 12.24 -0.10
C TYR A 60 19.35 12.47 1.42
N VAL A 61 19.53 11.41 2.24
CA VAL A 61 19.66 11.53 3.70
C VAL A 61 20.96 12.27 4.08
N ARG A 62 22.04 12.03 3.38
CA ARG A 62 23.33 12.72 3.60
C ARG A 62 23.20 14.24 3.42
N LYS A 63 22.39 14.69 2.48
CA LYS A 63 22.09 16.09 2.20
C LYS A 63 21.04 16.71 3.13
N GLY A 64 20.57 16.00 4.13
CA GLY A 64 19.62 16.50 5.12
C GLY A 64 18.16 16.09 4.89
N GLY A 65 17.89 15.19 3.95
CA GLY A 65 16.54 14.70 3.69
C GLY A 65 16.01 13.81 4.81
N ILE A 66 14.70 13.82 5.00
CA ILE A 66 13.98 12.99 5.96
C ILE A 66 13.32 11.84 5.21
N VAL A 67 13.62 10.61 5.60
CA VAL A 67 12.98 9.41 5.04
C VAL A 67 12.02 8.82 6.06
N ILE A 68 10.79 8.57 5.65
CA ILE A 68 9.77 7.97 6.50
C ILE A 68 9.43 6.58 5.96
N PHE A 69 9.73 5.55 6.73
CA PHE A 69 9.30 4.17 6.45
C PHE A 69 7.98 3.89 7.15
N PRO A 70 6.82 3.98 6.44
CA PRO A 70 5.51 3.97 7.10
C PRO A 70 5.04 2.58 7.54
N ARG A 71 5.67 1.53 7.06
CA ARG A 71 5.18 0.15 7.27
C ARG A 71 6.33 -0.81 7.46
N GLY A 72 6.13 -1.77 8.38
CA GLY A 72 7.01 -2.89 8.61
C GLY A 72 8.44 -2.52 9.00
N ILE A 73 9.32 -3.48 8.91
CA ILE A 73 10.75 -3.28 9.17
C ILE A 73 11.37 -2.56 7.96
N PRO A 74 12.04 -1.41 8.15
CA PRO A 74 12.61 -0.66 7.05
C PRO A 74 13.65 -1.50 6.31
N LEU A 75 13.57 -1.48 4.98
CA LEU A 75 14.53 -2.18 4.10
C LEU A 75 14.67 -3.68 4.42
N TYR A 76 13.59 -4.36 4.84
CA TYR A 76 13.62 -5.78 5.22
C TYR A 76 14.10 -6.70 4.10
N SER A 77 13.86 -6.35 2.85
CA SER A 77 14.36 -7.06 1.69
C SER A 77 14.80 -6.13 0.57
N GLY A 78 15.84 -6.53 -0.15
CA GLY A 78 16.25 -5.90 -1.39
C GLY A 78 15.56 -6.56 -2.60
N MET A 79 15.35 -5.80 -3.66
CA MET A 79 15.02 -6.32 -4.98
C MET A 79 16.13 -5.98 -5.96
N LYS A 80 16.55 -6.98 -6.72
CA LYS A 80 17.49 -6.82 -7.83
C LYS A 80 16.78 -7.18 -9.13
N ARG A 81 16.94 -6.34 -10.15
CA ARG A 81 16.51 -6.68 -11.50
C ARG A 81 17.60 -7.52 -12.17
N ASN A 82 17.20 -8.67 -12.69
CA ASN A 82 18.10 -9.57 -13.42
C ASN A 82 18.22 -9.13 -14.89
N PRO A 83 19.27 -9.58 -15.61
CA PRO A 83 19.45 -9.27 -17.03
C PRO A 83 18.30 -9.73 -17.93
N ASP A 84 17.62 -10.82 -17.55
CA ASP A 84 16.44 -11.37 -18.25
C ASP A 84 15.14 -10.56 -18.01
N GLY A 85 15.22 -9.45 -17.27
CA GLY A 85 14.08 -8.62 -16.91
C GLY A 85 13.28 -9.12 -15.72
N SER A 86 13.55 -10.31 -15.19
CA SER A 86 12.97 -10.80 -13.95
C SER A 86 13.48 -10.03 -12.73
N SER A 87 12.85 -10.22 -11.58
CA SER A 87 13.30 -9.63 -10.32
C SER A 87 13.55 -10.72 -9.29
N SER A 88 14.70 -10.67 -8.63
CA SER A 88 15.01 -11.53 -7.50
C SER A 88 14.92 -10.76 -6.20
N LYS A 89 14.29 -11.39 -5.20
CA LYS A 89 14.26 -10.88 -3.83
C LYS A 89 15.52 -11.34 -3.10
N THR A 90 16.21 -10.42 -2.50
CA THR A 90 17.35 -10.69 -1.62
C THR A 90 16.94 -10.36 -0.19
N TRP A 91 17.38 -11.17 0.77
CA TRP A 91 17.28 -10.79 2.18
C TRP A 91 18.10 -9.55 2.43
N ILE A 92 17.75 -8.80 3.49
CA ILE A 92 18.49 -7.61 3.87
C ILE A 92 19.96 -7.93 4.01
N ASP A 93 20.73 -7.22 3.23
CA ASP A 93 22.11 -7.03 3.55
C ASP A 93 22.18 -6.00 4.70
N LYS A 94 22.62 -6.46 5.89
CA LYS A 94 22.91 -5.60 7.06
C LYS A 94 23.76 -4.38 6.69
N LYS A 95 24.50 -4.48 5.57
CA LYS A 95 25.29 -3.42 4.96
C LYS A 95 24.44 -2.18 4.65
N TYR A 96 23.25 -2.31 4.08
CA TYR A 96 22.40 -1.15 3.74
C TYR A 96 21.87 -0.44 4.98
N LEU A 97 21.43 -1.19 5.99
CA LEU A 97 21.00 -0.62 7.27
C LEU A 97 22.14 0.13 7.95
N GLY A 98 23.34 -0.46 8.01
CA GLY A 98 24.53 0.17 8.57
C GLY A 98 24.95 1.47 7.86
N ARG A 99 24.70 1.58 6.56
CA ARG A 99 24.95 2.80 5.79
C ARG A 99 23.97 3.93 6.16
N LEU A 100 22.72 3.60 6.50
CA LEU A 100 21.73 4.55 7.04
C LEU A 100 21.78 4.67 8.57
N HIS A 101 22.77 4.07 9.23
CA HIS A 101 22.97 4.07 10.69
C HIS A 101 21.74 3.61 11.47
N ILE A 102 20.92 2.75 10.89
CA ILE A 102 19.74 2.17 11.52
C ILE A 102 19.95 0.67 11.73
N ALA A 103 19.30 0.12 12.75
CA ALA A 103 19.37 -1.30 13.01
C ALA A 103 18.05 -1.80 13.60
N TYR A 104 17.83 -3.09 13.54
CA TYR A 104 16.76 -3.76 14.27
C TYR A 104 17.23 -5.11 14.81
N ASP A 105 16.56 -5.57 15.86
CA ASP A 105 16.73 -6.87 16.47
C ASP A 105 15.42 -7.65 16.40
N ALA A 106 15.52 -8.96 16.15
CA ALA A 106 14.38 -9.85 16.05
C ALA A 106 14.78 -11.26 16.51
N TRP A 107 13.83 -12.01 17.06
CA TRP A 107 14.08 -13.35 17.60
C TRP A 107 14.65 -14.35 16.57
N TRP A 108 14.43 -14.12 15.28
CA TRP A 108 14.94 -14.97 14.20
C TRP A 108 16.35 -14.57 13.71
N LEU A 109 16.86 -13.39 14.08
CA LEU A 109 18.16 -12.90 13.63
C LEU A 109 19.33 -13.41 14.48
N ASP A 110 19.11 -13.56 15.79
CA ASP A 110 20.14 -14.04 16.73
C ASP A 110 19.50 -15.01 17.71
N LYS A 111 19.63 -16.30 17.42
CA LYS A 111 19.08 -17.38 18.26
C LYS A 111 19.83 -17.57 19.57
N SER A 112 21.01 -16.98 19.73
CA SER A 112 21.80 -17.04 20.97
C SER A 112 21.25 -16.12 22.05
N LYS A 113 20.44 -15.13 21.67
CA LYS A 113 19.82 -14.18 22.59
C LYS A 113 18.32 -14.44 22.66
N PRO A 114 17.79 -14.87 23.80
CA PRO A 114 16.36 -15.07 23.94
C PRO A 114 15.62 -13.73 23.78
N MET A 115 14.79 -13.62 22.74
CA MET A 115 13.93 -12.47 22.52
C MET A 115 12.47 -12.92 22.49
N PRO A 116 11.55 -12.10 23.03
CA PRO A 116 10.13 -12.35 22.86
C PRO A 116 9.75 -12.44 21.38
N LYS A 117 8.89 -13.40 21.04
CA LYS A 117 8.35 -13.50 19.67
C LYS A 117 7.42 -12.33 19.33
N TYR A 118 6.95 -11.60 20.34
CA TYR A 118 6.03 -10.50 20.18
C TYR A 118 6.17 -9.47 21.31
N PHE A 119 6.25 -8.20 20.94
CA PHE A 119 6.32 -7.07 21.85
C PHE A 119 5.00 -6.29 21.84
N LYS A 120 4.38 -6.16 23.01
CA LYS A 120 3.26 -5.22 23.19
C LYS A 120 3.78 -3.78 23.19
N PRO A 121 3.08 -2.82 22.57
CA PRO A 121 3.54 -1.45 22.48
C PRO A 121 3.05 -0.56 23.62
N GLU A 122 3.86 0.43 24.00
CA GLU A 122 3.43 1.60 24.78
C GLU A 122 4.10 2.88 24.25
N VAL A 123 3.44 4.02 24.37
CA VAL A 123 4.05 5.31 24.07
C VAL A 123 5.14 5.59 25.11
N ALA A 124 6.31 6.03 24.64
CA ALA A 124 7.38 6.40 25.56
C ALA A 124 6.92 7.55 26.48
N PRO A 125 7.24 7.54 27.78
CA PRO A 125 6.68 8.46 28.77
C PRO A 125 6.84 9.95 28.41
N GLU A 126 7.95 10.33 27.81
CA GLU A 126 8.27 11.69 27.36
C GLU A 126 7.37 12.18 26.22
N PHE A 127 6.65 11.26 25.57
CA PHE A 127 5.69 11.53 24.50
C PHE A 127 4.24 11.22 24.90
N ALA A 128 4.00 10.84 26.16
CA ALA A 128 2.66 10.62 26.70
C ALA A 128 1.80 11.90 26.51
N GLY A 129 0.60 11.70 25.95
CA GLY A 129 -0.30 12.81 25.62
C GLY A 129 0.05 13.60 24.33
N LYS A 130 1.29 13.48 23.81
CA LYS A 130 1.71 14.10 22.54
C LYS A 130 1.41 13.22 21.35
N ILE A 131 1.56 11.91 21.48
CA ILE A 131 1.22 10.93 20.45
C ILE A 131 -0.21 10.46 20.69
N LYS A 132 -1.13 10.89 19.82
CA LYS A 132 -2.55 10.52 19.84
C LYS A 132 -2.76 9.28 18.97
N ALA A 133 -2.32 8.14 19.42
CA ALA A 133 -2.61 6.88 18.73
C ALA A 133 -3.89 6.26 19.30
N LYS A 134 -4.90 6.05 18.44
CA LYS A 134 -6.11 5.31 18.82
C LYS A 134 -5.81 3.83 19.10
N LYS A 135 -4.87 3.25 18.36
CA LYS A 135 -4.40 1.87 18.53
C LYS A 135 -2.90 1.84 18.22
N LEU A 136 -2.13 1.24 19.10
CA LEU A 136 -0.73 0.92 18.87
C LEU A 136 -0.64 -0.56 18.52
N TYR A 137 0.19 -0.90 17.55
CA TYR A 137 0.42 -2.28 17.14
C TYR A 137 1.75 -2.76 17.69
N GLY A 138 1.76 -3.99 18.14
CA GLY A 138 2.99 -4.66 18.55
C GLY A 138 3.80 -5.17 17.37
N SER A 139 4.93 -5.77 17.67
CA SER A 139 5.87 -6.27 16.65
C SER A 139 6.62 -7.49 17.17
N ASN A 140 7.17 -8.24 16.24
CA ASN A 140 8.13 -9.33 16.48
C ASN A 140 9.60 -8.87 16.37
N SER A 141 9.83 -7.58 16.24
CA SER A 141 11.15 -6.96 16.15
C SER A 141 11.17 -5.59 16.83
N VAL A 142 12.34 -5.09 17.13
CA VAL A 142 12.57 -3.76 17.69
C VAL A 142 13.68 -3.05 16.93
N LEU A 143 13.54 -1.76 16.73
CA LEU A 143 14.61 -0.89 16.25
C LEU A 143 15.67 -0.71 17.33
N SER A 144 16.94 -0.62 16.94
CA SER A 144 18.05 -0.49 17.87
C SER A 144 19.02 0.63 17.46
N ASP A 145 19.78 1.11 18.44
CA ASP A 145 20.74 2.22 18.31
C ASP A 145 22.16 1.75 17.97
N ARG A 146 22.38 0.43 17.80
CA ARG A 146 23.73 -0.17 17.66
C ARG A 146 24.54 0.25 16.42
N MET A 147 23.91 0.86 15.43
CA MET A 147 24.58 1.33 14.20
C MET A 147 24.74 2.86 14.16
N LEU A 148 24.35 3.56 15.22
CA LEU A 148 24.55 5.01 15.32
C LEU A 148 26.04 5.35 15.31
N LYS A 149 26.39 6.49 14.72
CA LYS A 149 27.75 6.99 14.63
C LYS A 149 27.86 8.41 15.21
N GLY A 150 28.96 8.70 15.87
CA GLY A 150 29.29 10.04 16.32
C GLY A 150 28.18 10.66 17.19
N LYS A 151 27.55 11.75 16.71
CA LYS A 151 26.50 12.48 17.40
C LYS A 151 25.07 12.05 16.99
N ASP A 152 24.92 11.00 16.23
CA ASP A 152 23.62 10.47 15.85
C ASP A 152 22.81 10.05 17.09
N LYS A 153 21.48 10.17 17.00
CA LYS A 153 20.59 9.83 18.11
C LYS A 153 19.37 9.05 17.61
N MET A 154 18.95 8.07 18.40
CA MET A 154 17.66 7.43 18.24
C MET A 154 16.71 7.97 19.33
N ILE A 155 15.60 8.55 18.89
CA ILE A 155 14.54 9.06 19.78
C ILE A 155 13.40 8.05 19.74
N THR A 156 13.17 7.38 20.84
CA THR A 156 12.11 6.37 20.97
C THR A 156 10.76 7.06 21.14
N LEU A 157 9.82 6.80 20.24
CA LEU A 157 8.44 7.30 20.31
C LEU A 157 7.49 6.26 20.90
N VAL A 158 7.67 4.99 20.51
CA VAL A 158 6.93 3.84 21.02
C VAL A 158 7.94 2.76 21.37
N ARG A 159 7.79 2.17 22.55
CA ARG A 159 8.68 1.15 23.08
C ARG A 159 7.92 -0.13 23.45
N PRO A 160 8.63 -1.25 23.71
CA PRO A 160 8.03 -2.41 24.34
C PRO A 160 7.40 -2.07 25.70
N LEU A 161 6.20 -2.59 25.95
CA LEU A 161 5.45 -2.38 27.17
C LEU A 161 6.29 -2.74 28.41
N ASN A 162 6.22 -1.91 29.45
CA ASN A 162 6.99 -2.06 30.68
C ASN A 162 8.51 -2.17 30.45
N ASN A 163 9.01 -1.61 29.36
CA ASN A 163 10.42 -1.69 28.97
C ASN A 163 10.94 -3.15 28.93
N SER A 164 10.09 -4.08 28.50
CA SER A 164 10.38 -5.52 28.47
C SER A 164 11.56 -5.90 27.56
N HIS A 165 12.00 -4.98 26.73
CA HIS A 165 13.19 -5.11 25.91
C HIS A 165 13.76 -3.73 25.56
N ARG A 166 15.10 -3.60 25.51
CA ARG A 166 15.76 -2.40 25.01
C ARG A 166 15.52 -2.28 23.51
N GLY A 167 15.08 -1.10 23.05
CA GLY A 167 14.81 -0.79 21.66
C GLY A 167 13.48 -0.08 21.47
N SER A 168 13.13 0.20 20.22
CA SER A 168 11.95 0.97 19.87
C SER A 168 11.05 0.23 18.89
N LEU A 169 9.75 0.37 19.06
CA LEU A 169 8.77 -0.08 18.08
C LEU A 169 8.48 1.01 17.03
N LEU A 170 8.72 2.28 17.41
CA LEU A 170 8.71 3.43 16.53
C LEU A 170 9.75 4.43 17.01
N ALA A 171 10.62 4.88 16.12
CA ALA A 171 11.72 5.79 16.44
C ALA A 171 11.97 6.83 15.36
N VAL A 172 12.59 7.94 15.78
CA VAL A 172 13.25 8.90 14.91
C VAL A 172 14.76 8.72 15.07
N TYR A 173 15.45 8.36 14.01
CA TYR A 173 16.89 8.43 13.89
C TYR A 173 17.24 9.80 13.37
N LYS A 174 17.88 10.61 14.19
CA LYS A 174 18.38 11.94 13.82
C LYS A 174 19.89 11.87 13.66
N PHE A 175 20.38 12.24 12.50
CA PHE A 175 21.78 12.13 12.14
C PHE A 175 22.50 13.48 12.29
N ASP A 176 23.70 13.40 12.83
CA ASP A 176 24.65 14.52 12.94
C ASP A 176 26.10 13.99 12.84
N SER A 177 26.31 13.03 11.95
CA SER A 177 27.62 12.44 11.60
C SER A 177 27.96 12.70 10.14
N ASP A 178 28.22 11.66 9.36
CA ASP A 178 28.35 11.72 7.90
C ASP A 178 26.99 11.83 7.17
N LEU A 179 25.89 11.47 7.86
CA LEU A 179 24.53 11.81 7.45
C LEU A 179 24.05 13.07 8.19
N LYS A 180 23.14 13.84 7.56
CA LYS A 180 22.62 15.10 8.12
C LYS A 180 21.11 15.16 8.23
N GLY A 181 20.42 14.16 7.69
CA GLY A 181 18.97 14.08 7.70
C GLY A 181 18.41 13.30 8.88
N ALA A 182 17.28 12.63 8.62
CA ALA A 182 16.64 11.77 9.59
C ALA A 182 15.95 10.59 8.93
N VAL A 183 15.77 9.52 9.71
CA VAL A 183 14.91 8.39 9.34
C VAL A 183 13.85 8.23 10.42
N ILE A 184 12.58 8.18 10.01
CA ILE A 184 11.47 7.81 10.88
C ILE A 184 11.05 6.40 10.49
N ALA A 185 11.14 5.47 11.42
CA ALA A 185 10.88 4.06 11.16
C ALA A 185 10.12 3.41 12.31
N GLY A 186 9.27 2.46 11.98
CA GLY A 186 8.68 1.52 12.93
C GLY A 186 9.17 0.12 12.63
N SER A 187 9.06 -0.76 13.60
CA SER A 187 9.24 -2.20 13.43
C SER A 187 7.91 -2.90 13.11
N THR A 188 6.85 -2.14 12.96
CA THR A 188 5.50 -2.57 12.62
C THR A 188 4.81 -1.53 11.72
N ASN A 189 3.61 -1.82 11.27
CA ASN A 189 2.80 -0.86 10.51
C ASN A 189 2.29 0.25 11.44
N TRP A 190 2.82 1.47 11.36
CA TRP A 190 2.45 2.57 12.24
C TRP A 190 1.74 3.73 11.53
N ILE A 191 1.94 3.89 10.23
CA ILE A 191 1.14 4.81 9.42
C ILE A 191 0.11 4.00 8.64
N GLY A 192 -1.16 4.19 8.98
CA GLY A 192 -2.27 3.68 8.17
C GLY A 192 -2.29 2.17 8.01
N SER A 193 -1.78 1.43 8.99
CA SER A 193 -2.29 0.11 9.21
C SER A 193 -3.56 0.17 10.06
N ALA A 194 -4.57 0.84 9.59
CA ALA A 194 -5.76 0.06 9.48
C ALA A 194 -5.33 -1.20 8.72
N ALA A 195 -5.28 -2.36 9.34
CA ALA A 195 -5.47 -3.60 8.62
C ALA A 195 -6.47 -3.23 7.53
N THR A 196 -6.13 -3.47 6.28
CA THR A 196 -6.99 -3.07 5.15
C THR A 196 -8.35 -3.51 5.55
N THR A 197 -9.27 -2.58 5.86
CA THR A 197 -10.58 -2.98 6.39
C THR A 197 -11.12 -3.98 5.38
N GLU A 198 -11.91 -4.93 5.78
CA GLU A 198 -12.48 -5.90 4.85
C GLU A 198 -13.16 -5.21 3.67
N ASP A 199 -13.76 -4.04 3.91
CA ASP A 199 -14.28 -3.17 2.85
C ASP A 199 -13.16 -2.65 1.92
N MET A 200 -12.03 -2.23 2.46
CA MET A 200 -10.90 -1.80 1.63
C MET A 200 -10.31 -2.97 0.85
N GLN A 201 -10.18 -4.16 1.44
CA GLN A 201 -9.78 -5.39 0.76
C GLN A 201 -10.73 -5.66 -0.42
N ALA A 202 -12.04 -5.58 -0.19
CA ALA A 202 -13.06 -5.79 -1.20
C ALA A 202 -12.99 -4.78 -2.36
N ARG A 203 -12.68 -3.51 -2.08
CA ARG A 203 -12.53 -2.47 -3.12
C ARG A 203 -11.25 -2.65 -3.93
N LEU A 204 -10.16 -3.09 -3.30
CA LEU A 204 -8.86 -3.22 -3.95
C LEU A 204 -8.73 -4.48 -4.80
N LEU A 205 -9.33 -5.59 -4.37
CA LEU A 205 -9.21 -6.89 -5.02
C LEU A 205 -9.54 -6.86 -6.52
N PRO A 206 -10.75 -6.43 -6.95
CA PRO A 206 -11.09 -6.43 -8.38
C PRO A 206 -10.22 -5.49 -9.21
N ARG A 207 -9.83 -4.35 -8.65
CA ARG A 207 -8.90 -3.41 -9.29
C ARG A 207 -7.54 -4.05 -9.55
N THR A 208 -6.98 -4.73 -8.53
CA THR A 208 -5.71 -5.45 -8.64
C THR A 208 -5.77 -6.51 -9.74
N ILE A 209 -6.86 -7.30 -9.80
CA ILE A 209 -7.03 -8.33 -10.82
C ILE A 209 -7.12 -7.71 -12.22
N LEU A 210 -7.97 -6.70 -12.44
CA LEU A 210 -8.15 -6.05 -13.73
C LEU A 210 -6.86 -5.40 -14.25
N ILE A 211 -6.13 -4.70 -13.40
CA ILE A 211 -4.84 -4.07 -13.73
C ILE A 211 -3.80 -5.13 -14.08
N SER A 212 -3.72 -6.20 -13.28
CA SER A 212 -2.77 -7.29 -13.53
C SER A 212 -3.04 -8.01 -14.84
N MET A 213 -4.30 -8.27 -15.16
CA MET A 213 -4.69 -8.86 -16.44
C MET A 213 -4.30 -7.97 -17.62
N ASN A 214 -4.59 -6.67 -17.55
CA ASN A 214 -4.18 -5.71 -18.58
C ASN A 214 -2.65 -5.66 -18.74
N ALA A 215 -1.89 -5.82 -17.67
CA ALA A 215 -0.43 -5.88 -17.69
C ALA A 215 0.13 -7.23 -18.20
N GLY A 216 -0.73 -8.15 -18.66
CA GLY A 216 -0.33 -9.43 -19.24
C GLY A 216 -0.09 -10.57 -18.24
N VAL A 217 -0.44 -10.38 -16.96
CA VAL A 217 -0.34 -11.43 -15.94
C VAL A 217 -1.34 -12.54 -16.30
N LYS A 218 -0.85 -13.76 -16.53
CA LYS A 218 -1.66 -14.91 -16.97
C LYS A 218 -2.34 -15.65 -15.84
N LYS A 219 -1.75 -15.63 -14.62
CA LYS A 219 -2.28 -16.33 -13.45
C LYS A 219 -2.11 -15.44 -12.22
N ILE A 220 -3.16 -15.30 -11.43
CA ILE A 220 -3.17 -14.52 -10.18
C ILE A 220 -3.59 -15.49 -9.09
N PHE A 221 -2.73 -15.67 -8.09
CA PHE A 221 -2.99 -16.46 -6.91
C PHE A 221 -3.24 -15.50 -5.74
N TRP A 222 -4.41 -15.62 -5.14
CA TRP A 222 -4.72 -14.84 -3.94
C TRP A 222 -4.34 -15.66 -2.70
N TYR A 223 -3.48 -15.11 -1.89
CA TYR A 223 -3.17 -15.67 -0.58
C TYR A 223 -3.96 -14.86 0.45
N GLU A 224 -5.03 -15.43 1.03
CA GLU A 224 -5.46 -16.82 0.94
C GLU A 224 -7.00 -16.89 0.83
N PHE A 225 -7.55 -18.10 0.65
CA PHE A 225 -9.00 -18.29 0.56
C PHE A 225 -9.67 -18.14 1.94
N GLN A 226 -9.21 -18.89 2.94
CA GLN A 226 -9.73 -18.90 4.30
C GLN A 226 -8.72 -18.29 5.23
N ALA A 227 -9.09 -17.24 5.96
CA ALA A 227 -8.25 -16.69 7.01
C ALA A 227 -8.11 -17.72 8.15
N PRO A 228 -6.92 -17.87 8.74
CA PRO A 228 -6.79 -18.65 9.95
C PRO A 228 -7.55 -17.99 11.12
N GLU A 229 -7.61 -18.66 12.27
CA GLU A 229 -8.24 -18.08 13.46
C GLU A 229 -7.70 -16.69 13.78
N GLN A 230 -8.59 -15.71 13.89
CA GLN A 230 -8.17 -14.31 14.00
C GLN A 230 -7.38 -14.04 15.27
N ARG A 231 -6.17 -13.57 15.07
CA ARG A 231 -5.38 -12.88 16.09
C ARG A 231 -5.19 -11.44 15.66
N ASP A 232 -5.80 -10.51 16.35
CA ASP A 232 -5.86 -9.07 16.01
C ASP A 232 -4.52 -8.42 15.65
N HIS A 233 -3.41 -9.02 16.06
CA HIS A 233 -2.06 -8.50 15.90
C HIS A 233 -1.27 -9.16 14.74
N ASP A 234 -1.84 -10.18 14.09
CA ASP A 234 -1.18 -10.85 12.98
C ASP A 234 -1.84 -10.44 11.66
N GLN A 235 -1.10 -9.76 10.79
CA GLN A 235 -1.63 -9.27 9.53
C GLN A 235 -1.98 -10.41 8.56
N GLU A 236 -1.30 -11.56 8.66
CA GLU A 236 -1.56 -12.71 7.79
C GLU A 236 -2.95 -13.30 8.05
N HIS A 237 -3.45 -13.16 9.28
CA HIS A 237 -4.81 -13.58 9.65
C HIS A 237 -5.93 -12.74 9.01
N HIS A 238 -5.57 -11.70 8.24
CA HIS A 238 -6.54 -10.83 7.58
C HIS A 238 -6.57 -10.98 6.05
N PHE A 239 -5.69 -11.82 5.45
CA PHE A 239 -5.58 -11.94 4.00
C PHE A 239 -6.69 -12.77 3.35
N GLY A 240 -7.32 -13.68 4.09
CA GLY A 240 -8.37 -14.55 3.58
C GLY A 240 -9.54 -13.81 2.94
N LEU A 241 -10.15 -14.42 1.93
CA LEU A 241 -11.41 -13.98 1.32
C LEU A 241 -12.63 -14.36 2.18
N CYS A 242 -12.47 -15.40 3.01
CA CYS A 242 -13.42 -15.83 4.03
C CYS A 242 -12.80 -15.75 5.41
N HIS A 243 -13.65 -15.68 6.44
CA HIS A 243 -13.24 -15.84 7.83
C HIS A 243 -12.82 -17.30 8.12
N SER A 244 -12.32 -17.54 9.33
CA SER A 244 -11.90 -18.89 9.77
C SER A 244 -13.04 -19.89 9.83
N ASP A 245 -14.26 -19.43 10.03
CA ASP A 245 -15.49 -20.23 10.00
C ASP A 245 -16.12 -20.38 8.59
N LEU A 246 -15.38 -19.96 7.54
CA LEU A 246 -15.81 -19.93 6.15
C LEU A 246 -16.92 -18.92 5.83
N THR A 247 -17.34 -18.07 6.77
CA THR A 247 -18.23 -16.96 6.43
C THR A 247 -17.57 -16.00 5.46
N PRO A 248 -18.28 -15.59 4.38
CA PRO A 248 -17.66 -14.76 3.35
C PRO A 248 -17.38 -13.35 3.86
N LYS A 249 -16.18 -12.84 3.57
CA LYS A 249 -15.87 -11.42 3.72
C LYS A 249 -16.41 -10.61 2.53
N PRO A 250 -16.52 -9.28 2.64
CA PRO A 250 -16.85 -8.43 1.49
C PRO A 250 -15.95 -8.65 0.28
N ALA A 251 -14.68 -9.03 0.50
CA ALA A 251 -13.73 -9.36 -0.57
C ALA A 251 -14.15 -10.58 -1.40
N TRP A 252 -14.77 -11.58 -0.79
CA TRP A 252 -15.34 -12.72 -1.51
C TRP A 252 -16.49 -12.29 -2.43
N LEU A 253 -17.38 -11.41 -1.94
CA LEU A 253 -18.47 -10.86 -2.74
C LEU A 253 -17.93 -10.04 -3.92
N ALA A 254 -16.90 -9.23 -3.68
CA ALA A 254 -16.25 -8.44 -4.74
C ALA A 254 -15.56 -9.34 -5.79
N TYR A 255 -14.94 -10.45 -5.36
CA TYR A 255 -14.35 -11.43 -6.26
C TYR A 255 -15.42 -12.13 -7.12
N THR A 256 -16.49 -12.62 -6.51
CA THR A 256 -17.58 -13.31 -7.21
C THR A 256 -18.32 -12.36 -8.15
N THR A 257 -18.50 -11.09 -7.76
CA THR A 257 -19.05 -10.05 -8.64
C THR A 257 -18.18 -9.84 -9.86
N LEU A 258 -16.85 -9.68 -9.69
CA LEU A 258 -15.94 -9.58 -10.82
C LEU A 258 -16.04 -10.82 -11.73
N ALA A 259 -16.05 -12.02 -11.17
CA ALA A 259 -16.15 -13.27 -11.95
C ALA A 259 -17.47 -13.36 -12.73
N LYS A 260 -18.57 -12.86 -12.18
CA LYS A 260 -19.88 -12.77 -12.85
C LYS A 260 -19.88 -11.72 -13.96
N MET A 261 -19.34 -10.53 -13.68
CA MET A 261 -19.31 -9.43 -14.66
C MET A 261 -18.31 -9.67 -15.79
N ARG A 262 -17.24 -10.40 -15.50
CA ARG A 262 -16.22 -10.82 -16.46
C ARG A 262 -16.04 -12.35 -16.39
N PRO A 263 -16.92 -13.13 -17.04
CA PRO A 263 -16.85 -14.59 -17.04
C PRO A 263 -15.60 -15.10 -17.74
N ILE A 264 -15.27 -16.36 -17.45
CA ILE A 264 -14.16 -17.09 -18.12
C ILE A 264 -14.37 -17.04 -19.63
N GLY A 265 -13.29 -16.83 -20.39
CA GLY A 265 -13.34 -16.68 -21.84
C GLY A 265 -13.54 -15.23 -22.32
N SER A 266 -13.77 -14.27 -21.41
CA SER A 266 -13.78 -12.86 -21.77
C SER A 266 -12.40 -12.38 -22.26
N SER A 267 -12.38 -11.38 -23.15
CA SER A 267 -11.14 -10.77 -23.63
C SER A 267 -10.31 -10.17 -22.49
N VAL A 268 -9.02 -9.95 -22.72
CA VAL A 268 -8.18 -9.19 -21.77
C VAL A 268 -8.78 -7.81 -21.59
N PRO A 269 -8.89 -7.29 -20.35
CA PRO A 269 -9.41 -5.94 -20.11
C PRO A 269 -8.53 -4.91 -20.80
N ASP A 270 -9.12 -4.02 -21.62
CA ASP A 270 -8.47 -2.82 -22.15
C ASP A 270 -8.61 -1.71 -21.11
N LEU A 271 -7.51 -1.39 -20.42
CA LEU A 271 -7.48 -0.42 -19.32
C LEU A 271 -7.01 0.95 -19.83
N LYS A 272 -7.81 1.97 -19.56
CA LYS A 272 -7.48 3.37 -19.84
C LYS A 272 -7.54 4.21 -18.57
N ILE A 273 -6.70 5.23 -18.50
CA ILE A 273 -6.67 6.20 -17.40
C ILE A 273 -6.83 7.59 -18.01
N SER A 274 -7.87 8.30 -17.61
CA SER A 274 -8.09 9.67 -18.04
C SER A 274 -7.14 10.67 -17.36
N SER A 275 -7.04 11.88 -17.87
CA SER A 275 -6.21 12.96 -17.32
C SER A 275 -6.56 13.33 -15.87
N ASN A 276 -7.82 13.14 -15.46
CA ASN A 276 -8.33 13.34 -14.11
C ASN A 276 -8.31 12.08 -13.24
N GLY A 277 -7.58 11.03 -13.66
CA GLY A 277 -7.31 9.84 -12.85
C GLY A 277 -8.46 8.84 -12.75
N VAL A 278 -9.45 8.92 -13.64
CA VAL A 278 -10.51 7.91 -13.76
C VAL A 278 -9.99 6.70 -14.54
N TYR A 279 -10.12 5.54 -13.99
CA TYR A 279 -9.80 4.26 -14.61
C TYR A 279 -11.04 3.68 -15.25
N THR A 280 -10.92 3.23 -16.49
CA THR A 280 -11.93 2.46 -17.22
C THR A 280 -11.29 1.19 -17.74
N ALA A 281 -11.92 0.05 -17.53
CA ALA A 281 -11.52 -1.23 -18.09
C ALA A 281 -12.68 -1.80 -18.89
N HIS A 282 -12.43 -2.22 -20.13
CA HIS A 282 -13.40 -2.76 -21.07
C HIS A 282 -13.02 -4.17 -21.49
N TRP A 283 -14.00 -5.05 -21.66
CA TRP A 283 -13.80 -6.39 -22.20
C TRP A 283 -15.03 -6.85 -22.98
N THR A 284 -14.80 -7.79 -23.91
CA THR A 284 -15.86 -8.54 -24.56
C THR A 284 -16.04 -9.88 -23.88
N LYS A 285 -17.27 -10.23 -23.59
CA LYS A 285 -17.67 -11.52 -22.98
C LYS A 285 -17.73 -12.65 -24.04
N PRO A 286 -17.77 -13.92 -23.64
CA PRO A 286 -17.86 -15.04 -24.58
C PRO A 286 -19.11 -15.01 -25.48
N ASP A 287 -20.20 -14.42 -25.00
CA ASP A 287 -21.46 -14.23 -25.74
C ASP A 287 -21.45 -13.00 -26.66
N GLY A 288 -20.31 -12.33 -26.82
CA GLY A 288 -20.16 -11.14 -27.64
C GLY A 288 -20.60 -9.82 -26.96
N LYS A 289 -21.21 -9.89 -25.78
CA LYS A 289 -21.59 -8.69 -25.04
C LYS A 289 -20.40 -7.98 -24.43
N HIS A 290 -20.58 -6.72 -24.04
CA HIS A 290 -19.53 -5.89 -23.49
C HIS A 290 -19.71 -5.68 -21.99
N GLY A 291 -18.58 -5.66 -21.27
CA GLY A 291 -18.51 -5.33 -19.86
C GLY A 291 -17.52 -4.22 -19.58
N TRP A 292 -17.84 -3.37 -18.65
CA TRP A 292 -17.03 -2.22 -18.23
C TRP A 292 -16.85 -2.23 -16.72
N ALA A 293 -15.70 -1.75 -16.29
CA ALA A 293 -15.42 -1.45 -14.90
C ALA A 293 -14.85 -0.02 -14.80
N ILE A 294 -15.36 0.77 -13.87
CA ILE A 294 -14.93 2.17 -13.66
C ILE A 294 -14.63 2.38 -12.19
N TRP A 295 -13.54 3.08 -11.91
CA TRP A 295 -13.22 3.55 -10.57
C TRP A 295 -12.31 4.77 -10.62
N VAL A 296 -12.29 5.54 -9.52
CA VAL A 296 -11.36 6.64 -9.31
C VAL A 296 -10.67 6.48 -7.95
N PRO A 297 -9.34 6.32 -7.89
CA PRO A 297 -8.64 6.33 -6.61
C PRO A 297 -8.80 7.70 -5.93
N GLY A 298 -9.25 7.71 -4.69
CA GLY A 298 -9.40 8.95 -3.92
C GLY A 298 -10.84 9.40 -3.69
N THR A 299 -11.11 10.68 -3.86
CA THR A 299 -12.46 11.26 -3.62
C THR A 299 -13.42 10.83 -4.72
N ALA A 300 -14.64 10.47 -4.31
CA ALA A 300 -15.69 10.14 -5.27
C ALA A 300 -16.00 11.34 -6.17
N VAL A 301 -16.22 11.05 -7.45
CA VAL A 301 -16.53 12.06 -8.48
C VAL A 301 -17.83 11.71 -9.19
N GLN A 302 -18.56 12.73 -9.62
CA GLN A 302 -19.70 12.57 -10.50
C GLN A 302 -19.18 12.54 -11.95
N LEU A 303 -19.56 11.51 -12.70
CA LEU A 303 -19.18 11.35 -14.10
C LEU A 303 -20.42 11.43 -14.99
N ASN A 304 -20.24 11.99 -16.19
CA ASN A 304 -21.15 11.88 -17.31
C ASN A 304 -20.49 10.95 -18.33
N LEU A 305 -21.13 9.84 -18.63
CA LEU A 305 -20.65 8.83 -19.56
C LEU A 305 -21.54 8.84 -20.81
N LYS A 306 -20.96 9.10 -21.97
CA LYS A 306 -21.63 8.91 -23.26
C LYS A 306 -21.42 7.47 -23.71
N PHE A 307 -22.46 6.79 -24.15
CA PHE A 307 -22.38 5.39 -24.55
C PHE A 307 -23.18 5.10 -25.83
N THR A 308 -22.88 3.97 -26.47
CA THR A 308 -23.67 3.37 -27.55
C THR A 308 -24.13 1.97 -27.14
N GLY A 309 -25.22 1.49 -27.71
CA GLY A 309 -25.87 0.25 -27.29
C GLY A 309 -26.77 0.44 -26.07
N ASN A 310 -27.15 -0.64 -25.42
CA ASN A 310 -28.03 -0.63 -24.25
C ASN A 310 -27.26 -0.91 -22.97
N ILE A 311 -27.60 -0.24 -21.88
CA ILE A 311 -27.14 -0.61 -20.54
C ILE A 311 -28.08 -1.69 -20.00
N GLU A 312 -27.56 -2.88 -19.77
CA GLU A 312 -28.30 -4.00 -19.20
C GLU A 312 -28.32 -3.94 -17.68
N SER A 313 -27.20 -3.62 -17.08
CA SER A 313 -27.08 -3.47 -15.62
C SER A 313 -25.95 -2.51 -15.23
N VAL A 314 -26.11 -1.91 -14.05
CA VAL A 314 -25.05 -1.17 -13.35
C VAL A 314 -25.01 -1.69 -11.92
N VAL A 315 -23.87 -2.24 -11.52
CA VAL A 315 -23.70 -2.82 -10.18
C VAL A 315 -22.47 -2.28 -9.48
N ASP A 316 -22.53 -2.25 -8.16
CA ASP A 316 -21.35 -1.93 -7.36
C ASP A 316 -20.37 -3.11 -7.26
N TYR A 317 -19.24 -2.91 -6.59
CA TYR A 317 -18.21 -3.93 -6.41
C TYR A 317 -18.67 -5.18 -5.61
N LEU A 318 -19.76 -5.09 -4.86
CA LEU A 318 -20.38 -6.20 -4.11
C LEU A 318 -21.50 -6.88 -4.87
N GLY A 319 -21.87 -6.38 -6.07
CA GLY A 319 -22.91 -6.94 -6.92
C GLY A 319 -24.32 -6.35 -6.65
N ASN A 320 -24.42 -5.29 -5.87
CA ASN A 320 -25.70 -4.62 -5.65
C ASN A 320 -26.06 -3.76 -6.88
N ASN A 321 -27.31 -3.86 -7.34
CA ASN A 321 -27.80 -3.04 -8.44
C ASN A 321 -27.84 -1.56 -8.03
N LEU A 322 -27.25 -0.72 -8.84
CA LEU A 322 -27.32 0.73 -8.67
C LEU A 322 -28.54 1.28 -9.43
N LYS A 323 -29.40 2.02 -8.71
CA LYS A 323 -30.60 2.63 -9.29
C LYS A 323 -30.23 3.87 -10.10
N VAL A 324 -29.55 3.68 -11.24
CA VAL A 324 -29.22 4.74 -12.18
C VAL A 324 -30.07 4.61 -13.43
N LYS A 325 -30.54 5.74 -13.95
CA LYS A 325 -31.34 5.77 -15.18
C LYS A 325 -30.57 6.51 -16.28
N PRO A 326 -30.24 5.82 -17.38
CA PRO A 326 -29.71 6.51 -18.55
C PRO A 326 -30.76 7.49 -19.12
N THR A 327 -30.27 8.63 -19.60
CA THR A 327 -31.10 9.59 -20.35
C THR A 327 -30.54 9.67 -21.77
N ALA A 328 -31.31 9.21 -22.75
CA ALA A 328 -30.82 8.99 -24.11
C ALA A 328 -29.55 8.12 -24.09
N ASN A 329 -28.42 8.63 -24.60
CA ASN A 329 -27.13 7.93 -24.62
C ASN A 329 -26.14 8.42 -23.55
N MET A 330 -26.66 8.99 -22.46
CA MET A 330 -25.89 9.53 -21.34
C MET A 330 -26.23 8.81 -20.04
N LEU A 331 -25.20 8.43 -19.30
CA LEU A 331 -25.30 7.90 -17.95
C LEU A 331 -24.59 8.84 -16.98
N LYS A 332 -25.34 9.38 -16.04
CA LYS A 332 -24.78 10.15 -14.91
C LYS A 332 -24.60 9.24 -13.71
N ILE A 333 -23.37 9.10 -13.22
CA ILE A 333 -23.04 8.17 -12.14
C ILE A 333 -21.96 8.72 -11.21
N GLN A 334 -22.11 8.42 -9.91
CA GLN A 334 -21.06 8.69 -8.95
C GLN A 334 -20.10 7.51 -8.89
N VAL A 335 -18.80 7.77 -9.06
CA VAL A 335 -17.72 6.79 -9.06
C VAL A 335 -16.74 7.07 -7.92
N SER A 336 -16.28 6.04 -7.28
CA SER A 336 -15.36 6.12 -6.11
C SER A 336 -14.15 5.19 -6.28
N GLY A 337 -13.39 4.99 -5.20
CA GLY A 337 -12.33 3.97 -5.14
C GLY A 337 -12.82 2.53 -5.24
N ALA A 338 -14.11 2.27 -5.08
CA ALA A 338 -14.72 0.97 -5.37
C ALA A 338 -15.05 0.85 -6.85
N VAL A 339 -14.92 -0.36 -7.41
CA VAL A 339 -15.27 -0.62 -8.81
C VAL A 339 -16.79 -0.56 -8.98
N THR A 340 -17.23 0.19 -10.00
CA THR A 340 -18.58 0.12 -10.51
C THR A 340 -18.54 -0.61 -11.84
N TYR A 341 -19.40 -1.60 -12.03
CA TYR A 341 -19.52 -2.36 -13.26
C TYR A 341 -20.73 -1.89 -14.05
N ILE A 342 -20.56 -1.82 -15.38
CA ILE A 342 -21.62 -1.50 -16.34
C ILE A 342 -21.61 -2.58 -17.41
N ASP A 343 -22.77 -3.16 -17.65
CA ASP A 343 -22.97 -4.24 -18.60
C ASP A 343 -23.78 -3.78 -19.79
N GLY A 344 -23.37 -4.17 -20.99
CA GLY A 344 -24.11 -3.98 -22.22
C GLY A 344 -23.54 -2.98 -23.23
N PRO A 345 -23.12 -1.75 -22.86
CA PRO A 345 -22.70 -0.75 -23.84
C PRO A 345 -21.52 -1.20 -24.71
N GLU A 346 -21.63 -1.03 -26.02
CA GLU A 346 -20.56 -1.32 -26.99
C GLU A 346 -19.40 -0.33 -26.84
N THR A 347 -19.72 0.94 -26.64
CA THR A 347 -18.72 1.98 -26.38
C THR A 347 -19.13 2.82 -25.19
N MET A 348 -18.13 3.37 -24.51
CA MET A 348 -18.33 4.30 -23.40
C MET A 348 -17.19 5.30 -23.34
N VAL A 349 -17.53 6.58 -23.25
CA VAL A 349 -16.58 7.70 -23.23
C VAL A 349 -16.91 8.64 -22.08
N LEU A 350 -15.87 9.05 -21.33
CA LEU A 350 -15.96 10.12 -20.34
C LEU A 350 -16.14 11.47 -21.02
N GLN A 351 -17.06 12.29 -20.52
CA GLN A 351 -17.24 13.68 -20.93
C GLN A 351 -16.77 14.66 -19.89
#